data_8e61b6e68e2e65e6e5d385cd3068c475
#
_entry.id   8e61b6e68e2e65e6e5d385cd3068c475
#
_cell.length_a   1.000
_cell.length_b   1.000
_cell.length_c   1.000
_cell.angle_alpha   90.00
_cell.angle_beta   90.00
_cell.angle_gamma   90.00
#
_symmetry.space_group_name_H-M   'P 1'
#
loop_
_entity.id
_entity.type
_entity.pdbx_description
1 polymer ?
#
loop_
_entity_poly.entity_id
_entity_poly.type
_entity_poly.pdbx_seq_one_letter_code
_entity_poly.pdbx_strand_id
1 'polypeptide(L)'
;MILEPRWKSYIVATAEPVLTPKQCNELITIGRTEPKINATIGTTDKITKLDERYRKSVISWIPFTKAVPIYQVIRQWMEITNNNYFGFDTVQLSEQGQYAEYYKDGFYNWHMDSN
;
A
#
# COMPACT_ATOMS: atom_id res chain seq x y z
N MET A 1 13.55 -29.22 -13.50
CA MET A 1 13.82 -28.73 -12.15
C MET A 1 13.76 -27.21 -12.15
N ILE A 2 12.92 -26.66 -11.31
CA ILE A 2 12.82 -25.22 -11.17
C ILE A 2 13.83 -24.79 -10.10
N LEU A 3 14.77 -23.93 -10.47
CA LEU A 3 15.75 -23.40 -9.56
C LEU A 3 15.26 -22.07 -9.00
N GLU A 4 15.16 -21.99 -7.70
CA GLU A 4 14.83 -20.71 -7.06
C GLU A 4 16.03 -19.78 -7.07
N PRO A 5 15.82 -18.45 -7.26
CA PRO A 5 16.91 -17.50 -7.18
C PRO A 5 17.57 -17.51 -5.81
N ARG A 6 18.89 -17.33 -5.78
CA ARG A 6 19.64 -17.27 -4.52
C ARG A 6 19.25 -16.10 -3.65
N TRP A 7 18.78 -15.05 -4.28
CA TRP A 7 18.42 -13.79 -3.60
C TRP A 7 16.97 -13.73 -3.19
N LYS A 8 16.21 -14.80 -3.38
CA LYS A 8 14.81 -14.80 -3.00
C LYS A 8 14.68 -14.53 -1.51
N SER A 9 13.89 -13.53 -1.20
CA SER A 9 13.64 -13.10 0.17
C SER A 9 12.14 -12.93 0.39
N TYR A 10 11.72 -13.02 1.63
CA TYR A 10 10.33 -12.78 2.01
C TYR A 10 10.10 -11.37 2.52
N ILE A 11 11.15 -10.71 2.97
CA ILE A 11 11.08 -9.38 3.55
C ILE A 11 12.32 -8.60 3.12
N VAL A 12 12.10 -7.36 2.75
CA VAL A 12 13.17 -6.39 2.49
C VAL A 12 12.80 -5.09 3.19
N ALA A 13 13.76 -4.50 3.85
CA ALA A 13 13.61 -3.19 4.48
C ALA A 13 14.77 -2.29 4.09
N THR A 14 14.50 -1.02 3.89
CA THR A 14 15.56 -0.03 3.66
C THR A 14 16.14 0.42 4.99
N ALA A 15 17.45 0.71 5.01
CA ALA A 15 18.12 1.23 6.20
C ALA A 15 17.69 2.67 6.50
N GLU A 16 17.36 3.43 5.46
CA GLU A 16 16.97 4.83 5.55
C GLU A 16 15.58 5.03 4.98
N PRO A 17 14.85 6.08 5.41
CA PRO A 17 13.56 6.42 4.84
C PRO A 17 13.64 6.64 3.32
N VAL A 18 12.68 6.11 2.60
CA VAL A 18 12.60 6.21 1.14
C VAL A 18 11.95 7.52 0.70
N LEU A 19 10.98 7.99 1.47
CA LEU A 19 10.28 9.25 1.21
C LEU A 19 10.77 10.32 2.19
N THR A 20 10.84 11.55 1.71
CA THR A 20 11.18 12.69 2.57
C THR A 20 9.98 13.08 3.45
N PRO A 21 10.19 13.79 4.58
CA PRO A 21 9.09 14.32 5.36
C PRO A 21 8.14 15.18 4.54
N LYS A 22 8.66 15.97 3.59
CA LYS A 22 7.84 16.77 2.69
C LYS A 22 6.92 15.89 1.84
N GLN A 23 7.45 14.82 1.28
CA GLN A 23 6.66 13.88 0.48
C GLN A 23 5.60 13.17 1.32
N CYS A 24 5.93 12.79 2.54
CA CYS A 24 4.95 12.21 3.46
C CYS A 24 3.82 13.20 3.76
N ASN A 25 4.14 14.45 4.00
CA ASN A 25 3.14 15.48 4.25
C ASN A 25 2.28 15.75 3.01
N GLU A 26 2.86 15.70 1.83
CA GLU A 26 2.11 15.81 0.57
C GLU A 26 1.08 14.67 0.44
N LEU A 27 1.47 13.45 0.74
CA LEU A 27 0.56 12.31 0.72
C LEU A 27 -0.58 12.47 1.72
N ILE A 28 -0.28 12.94 2.92
CA ILE A 28 -1.31 13.18 3.93
C ILE A 28 -2.30 14.25 3.43
N THR A 29 -1.80 15.32 2.86
CA THR A 29 -2.65 16.39 2.32
C THR A 29 -3.54 15.86 1.20
N ILE A 30 -2.99 15.12 0.26
CA ILE A 30 -3.77 14.53 -0.83
C ILE A 30 -4.81 13.55 -0.28
N GLY A 31 -4.38 12.65 0.59
CA GLY A 31 -5.27 11.66 1.18
C GLY A 31 -6.44 12.27 1.93
N ARG A 32 -6.20 13.38 2.60
CA ARG A 32 -7.26 14.10 3.34
C ARG A 32 -8.19 14.88 2.45
N THR A 33 -7.77 15.25 1.24
CA THR A 33 -8.60 16.01 0.30
C THR A 33 -9.35 15.14 -0.69
N GLU A 34 -8.89 13.91 -0.93
CA GLU A 34 -9.60 12.97 -1.80
C GLU A 34 -10.87 12.44 -1.12
N PRO A 35 -11.85 11.99 -1.92
CA PRO A 35 -13.07 11.41 -1.37
C PRO A 35 -12.78 10.28 -0.40
N LYS A 36 -13.38 10.34 0.77
CA LYS A 36 -13.15 9.37 1.84
C LYS A 36 -14.29 8.36 1.91
N ILE A 37 -13.92 7.13 2.19
CA ILE A 37 -14.88 6.08 2.45
C ILE A 37 -14.49 5.35 3.73
N ASN A 38 -15.46 4.78 4.41
CA ASN A 38 -15.17 3.89 5.52
C ASN A 38 -14.63 2.58 4.95
N ALA A 39 -13.51 2.12 5.47
CA ALA A 39 -12.90 0.91 4.99
C ALA A 39 -13.76 -0.29 5.33
N THR A 40 -13.95 -1.14 4.32
CA THR A 40 -14.65 -2.40 4.45
C THR A 40 -13.68 -3.56 4.33
N ILE A 41 -14.07 -4.71 4.83
CA ILE A 41 -13.33 -5.93 4.57
C ILE A 41 -13.61 -6.41 3.15
N GLY A 42 -12.68 -7.18 2.62
CA GLY A 42 -12.75 -7.71 1.26
C GLY A 42 -14.10 -8.31 0.96
N THR A 43 -14.71 -7.82 -0.07
CA THR A 43 -16.11 -7.95 -0.28
C THR A 43 -16.48 -8.92 -1.34
N THR A 44 -17.41 -9.72 -1.01
CA THR A 44 -18.38 -10.14 -1.99
C THR A 44 -19.40 -9.01 -2.14
N ASP A 45 -19.82 -8.81 -3.33
CA ASP A 45 -20.76 -7.80 -3.81
C ASP A 45 -22.01 -7.58 -2.97
N LYS A 46 -22.36 -8.47 -2.10
CA LYS A 46 -23.55 -8.33 -1.26
C LYS A 46 -23.29 -7.66 0.07
N ILE A 47 -22.03 -7.43 0.40
CA ILE A 47 -21.68 -6.95 1.72
C ILE A 47 -20.68 -5.83 1.59
N THR A 48 -21.18 -4.72 1.20
CA THR A 48 -20.47 -3.47 1.37
C THR A 48 -20.61 -2.96 2.80
N LYS A 49 -21.12 -3.79 3.70
CA LYS A 49 -21.23 -3.39 5.08
C LYS A 49 -19.87 -3.32 5.72
N LEU A 50 -19.58 -2.18 6.28
CA LEU A 50 -18.46 -1.98 7.18
C LEU A 50 -18.59 -2.98 8.33
N ASP A 51 -17.66 -3.91 8.43
CA ASP A 51 -17.59 -4.77 9.60
C ASP A 51 -16.58 -4.20 10.57
N GLU A 52 -17.06 -3.41 11.53
CA GLU A 52 -16.24 -2.74 12.52
C GLU A 52 -15.54 -3.71 13.48
N ARG A 53 -15.85 -5.01 13.43
CA ARG A 53 -15.13 -6.01 14.21
C ARG A 53 -13.76 -6.32 13.60
N TYR A 54 -13.58 -6.08 12.31
CA TYR A 54 -12.34 -6.38 11.59
C TYR A 54 -11.52 -5.14 11.31
N ARG A 55 -12.18 -4.07 10.92
CA ARG A 55 -11.47 -2.85 10.55
C ARG A 55 -12.32 -1.62 10.85
N LYS A 56 -11.67 -0.64 11.44
CA LYS A 56 -12.26 0.67 11.66
C LYS A 56 -11.26 1.74 11.25
N SER A 57 -11.35 2.19 10.03
CA SER A 57 -10.49 3.22 9.47
C SER A 57 -11.22 3.97 8.38
N VAL A 58 -10.70 5.14 8.05
CA VAL A 58 -11.18 5.95 6.93
C VAL A 58 -10.13 5.91 5.86
N ILE A 59 -10.51 5.61 4.64
CA ILE A 59 -9.57 5.50 3.53
C ILE A 59 -9.91 6.44 2.39
N SER A 60 -8.90 6.75 1.62
CA SER A 60 -9.01 7.40 0.31
C SER A 60 -7.95 6.82 -0.61
N TRP A 61 -8.02 7.15 -1.87
CA TRP A 61 -7.07 6.66 -2.85
C TRP A 61 -6.26 7.82 -3.41
N ILE A 62 -4.96 7.63 -3.49
CA ILE A 62 -4.04 8.66 -3.99
C ILE A 62 -3.96 8.55 -5.51
N PRO A 63 -4.52 9.50 -6.26
CA PRO A 63 -4.44 9.45 -7.72
C PRO A 63 -3.00 9.49 -8.21
N PHE A 64 -2.67 8.68 -9.20
CA PHE A 64 -1.32 8.67 -9.78
C PHE A 64 -0.89 10.06 -10.25
N THR A 65 -1.82 10.81 -10.83
CA THR A 65 -1.55 12.12 -11.40
C THR A 65 -1.25 13.19 -10.35
N LYS A 66 -1.63 12.98 -9.11
CA LYS A 66 -1.42 13.94 -8.02
C LYS A 66 -0.14 13.71 -7.24
N ALA A 67 0.51 12.57 -7.43
CA ALA A 67 1.70 12.20 -6.67
C ALA A 67 2.76 11.53 -7.57
N VAL A 68 2.94 12.04 -8.78
CA VAL A 68 3.83 11.45 -9.78
C VAL A 68 5.25 11.21 -9.25
N PRO A 69 5.93 12.20 -8.64
CA PRO A 69 7.29 11.96 -8.14
C PRO A 69 7.36 10.89 -7.06
N ILE A 70 6.35 10.82 -6.21
CA ILE A 70 6.29 9.83 -5.13
C ILE A 70 6.09 8.43 -5.71
N TYR A 71 5.18 8.28 -6.67
CA TYR A 71 4.98 7.01 -7.34
C TYR A 71 6.22 6.55 -8.12
N GLN A 72 6.98 7.48 -8.68
CA GLN A 72 8.24 7.14 -9.33
C GLN A 72 9.24 6.55 -8.34
N VAL A 73 9.34 7.11 -7.16
CA VAL A 73 10.20 6.57 -6.09
C VAL A 73 9.76 5.17 -5.70
N ILE A 74 8.47 4.97 -5.51
CA ILE A 74 7.92 3.66 -5.15
C ILE A 74 8.23 2.63 -6.23
N ARG A 75 7.97 2.95 -7.49
CA ARG A 75 8.28 2.04 -8.61
C ARG A 75 9.76 1.70 -8.67
N GLN A 76 10.61 2.68 -8.50
CA GLN A 76 12.05 2.47 -8.51
C GLN A 76 12.47 1.48 -7.41
N TRP A 77 11.96 1.64 -6.22
CA TRP A 77 12.27 0.73 -5.12
C TRP A 77 11.65 -0.66 -5.30
N MET A 78 10.47 -0.76 -5.89
CA MET A 78 9.90 -2.03 -6.27
C MET A 78 10.82 -2.79 -7.23
N GLU A 79 11.35 -2.11 -8.26
CA GLU A 79 12.27 -2.71 -9.22
C GLU A 79 13.59 -3.11 -8.58
N ILE A 80 14.18 -2.23 -7.78
CA ILE A 80 15.45 -2.50 -7.08
C ILE A 80 15.32 -3.70 -6.16
N THR A 81 14.28 -3.73 -5.35
CA THR A 81 14.09 -4.81 -4.39
C THR A 81 13.76 -6.12 -5.08
N ASN A 82 12.99 -6.06 -6.17
CA ASN A 82 12.70 -7.26 -6.93
C ASN A 82 13.95 -7.82 -7.60
N ASN A 83 14.74 -6.97 -8.23
CA ASN A 83 15.95 -7.40 -8.93
C ASN A 83 17.00 -7.97 -7.96
N ASN A 84 17.08 -7.43 -6.77
CA ASN A 84 18.12 -7.82 -5.82
C ASN A 84 17.67 -8.90 -4.83
N TYR A 85 16.38 -9.02 -4.54
CA TYR A 85 15.93 -9.87 -3.43
C TYR A 85 14.77 -10.81 -3.77
N PHE A 86 13.75 -10.35 -4.47
CA PHE A 86 12.55 -11.17 -4.69
C PHE A 86 12.60 -12.03 -5.95
N GLY A 87 13.09 -11.48 -7.04
CA GLY A 87 13.27 -12.23 -8.28
C GLY A 87 12.00 -12.63 -9.02
N PHE A 88 10.92 -11.86 -8.88
CA PHE A 88 9.71 -12.11 -9.67
C PHE A 88 9.93 -11.72 -11.13
N ASP A 89 9.27 -12.41 -12.04
CA ASP A 89 9.41 -12.14 -13.47
C ASP A 89 8.86 -10.78 -13.86
N THR A 90 7.74 -10.39 -13.25
CA THR A 90 7.10 -9.12 -13.54
C THR A 90 6.71 -8.43 -12.24
N VAL A 91 7.05 -7.17 -12.14
CA VAL A 91 6.64 -6.31 -11.02
C VAL A 91 6.13 -5.00 -11.61
N GLN A 92 4.91 -4.64 -11.26
CA GLN A 92 4.34 -3.37 -11.68
C GLN A 92 3.39 -2.83 -10.61
N LEU A 93 3.29 -1.53 -10.57
CA LEU A 93 2.34 -0.84 -9.70
C LEU A 93 1.00 -0.75 -10.41
N SER A 94 0.07 -1.62 -10.06
CA SER A 94 -1.21 -1.75 -10.77
C SER A 94 -2.34 -0.99 -10.11
N GLU A 95 -2.22 -0.66 -8.83
CA GLU A 95 -3.25 0.06 -8.09
C GLU A 95 -2.70 1.34 -7.50
N GLN A 96 -3.59 2.29 -7.29
CA GLN A 96 -3.28 3.50 -6.54
C GLN A 96 -2.98 3.15 -5.09
N GLY A 97 -2.16 3.98 -4.45
CA GLY A 97 -1.91 3.85 -3.02
C GLY A 97 -3.15 4.16 -2.21
N GLN A 98 -3.47 3.29 -1.28
CA GLN A 98 -4.53 3.55 -0.32
C GLN A 98 -3.98 4.37 0.83
N TYR A 99 -4.62 5.49 1.09
CA TYR A 99 -4.34 6.30 2.26
C TYR A 99 -5.35 5.94 3.34
N ALA A 100 -4.87 5.53 4.50
CA ALA A 100 -5.74 5.14 5.61
C ALA A 100 -5.44 5.97 6.84
N GLU A 101 -6.47 6.51 7.47
CA GLU A 101 -6.35 7.15 8.77
C GLU A 101 -7.08 6.32 9.83
N TYR A 102 -6.41 6.13 10.93
CA TYR A 102 -6.94 5.45 12.10
C TYR A 102 -7.10 6.49 13.20
N TYR A 103 -8.34 6.90 13.43
CA TYR A 103 -8.64 7.82 14.51
C TYR A 103 -8.65 7.08 15.85
N LYS A 104 -8.93 7.77 16.93
CA LYS A 104 -9.05 7.16 18.24
C LYS A 104 -9.99 5.96 18.16
N ASP A 105 -9.57 4.84 18.72
CA ASP A 105 -10.27 3.55 18.67
C ASP A 105 -10.31 2.90 17.26
N GLY A 106 -9.61 3.47 16.31
CA GLY A 106 -9.45 2.85 14.99
C GLY A 106 -8.51 1.65 15.03
N PHE A 107 -8.76 0.65 14.20
CA PHE A 107 -7.97 -0.56 14.18
C PHE A 107 -8.15 -1.35 12.88
N TYR A 108 -7.26 -2.29 12.68
CA TYR A 108 -7.37 -3.31 11.65
C TYR A 108 -6.90 -4.62 12.25
N ASN A 109 -7.79 -5.58 12.37
CA ASN A 109 -7.46 -6.89 12.94
C ASN A 109 -6.55 -7.68 12.01
N TRP A 110 -5.98 -8.74 12.56
CA TRP A 110 -5.18 -9.68 11.79
C TRP A 110 -5.96 -10.17 10.58
N HIS A 111 -5.34 -10.11 9.42
CA HIS A 111 -5.95 -10.46 8.16
C HIS A 111 -4.90 -10.90 7.14
N MET A 112 -5.38 -11.48 6.06
CA MET A 112 -4.55 -11.76 4.89
C MET A 112 -4.85 -10.71 3.82
N ASP A 113 -3.80 -10.25 3.16
CA ASP A 113 -3.95 -9.26 2.07
C ASP A 113 -4.36 -9.90 0.75
N SER A 114 -4.26 -11.20 0.65
CA SER A 114 -4.67 -11.95 -0.54
C SER A 114 -6.06 -12.52 -0.37
N ASN A 115 -6.79 -12.56 -1.46
CA ASN A 115 -8.10 -13.19 -1.52
C ASN A 115 -7.99 -14.70 -1.66
#